data_33f787e902e2db2c0386eedcc90f5179
#
_entry.id   33f787e902e2db2c0386eedcc90f5179
#
_cell.length_a   1.000
_cell.length_b   1.000
_cell.length_c   1.000
_cell.angle_alpha   90.00
_cell.angle_beta   90.00
_cell.angle_gamma   90.00
#
_symmetry.space_group_name_H-M   'P 1'
#
loop_
_entity.id
_entity.type
_entity.pdbx_description
1 polymer ?
#
loop_
_entity_poly.entity_id
_entity_poly.type
_entity_poly.pdbx_seq_one_letter_code
_entity_poly.pdbx_strand_id
1 'polypeptide(L)'
;MIRILTDSASDLTATDSARPGVYTVPLSVTFADGTGGLDGVELTADEFYAHLKVDKVPPRTSQPSPQSFMTIFEDAKENGDQVIAILISSNLSGTYQCARLAAESCDFEDVFFVDSRTASQGEGILIREALRLRDEEHLPAHAIVAELEQLKQRIRILAVVDSLKHLHKGGRLPAAVALVGGALGVKPVLSVVDGQIKLADTARGRPGAFVAMFKNIDKMGGVDPRYGYALLYSDEKGVLAPLHHYMHENLHMTGGRVARLGPVIASHAGPGCAGLVFVTKE
;
A
#
# COMPACT_ATOMS: atom_id res chain seq x y z
N MET A 1 14.39 -18.97 12.31
CA MET A 1 14.36 -18.47 10.90
C MET A 1 14.08 -16.96 10.87
N ILE A 2 14.09 -16.31 9.66
CA ILE A 2 13.64 -14.92 9.53
C ILE A 2 12.20 -14.93 9.02
N ARG A 3 11.27 -14.38 9.79
CA ARG A 3 9.87 -14.19 9.42
C ARG A 3 9.69 -12.77 8.82
N ILE A 4 8.87 -12.66 7.79
CA ILE A 4 8.45 -11.37 7.24
C ILE A 4 7.02 -11.12 7.69
N LEU A 5 6.83 -10.10 8.52
CA LEU A 5 5.54 -9.68 9.03
C LEU A 5 5.09 -8.42 8.29
N THR A 6 3.86 -8.40 7.84
CA THR A 6 3.23 -7.22 7.22
C THR A 6 1.79 -7.05 7.68
N ASP A 7 1.11 -6.06 7.17
CA ASP A 7 -0.31 -5.83 7.40
C ASP A 7 -1.12 -5.90 6.10
N SER A 8 -2.44 -5.96 6.20
CA SER A 8 -3.30 -6.14 5.02
C SER A 8 -3.34 -4.95 4.07
N ALA A 9 -2.90 -3.76 4.51
CA ALA A 9 -2.78 -2.60 3.63
C ALA A 9 -1.65 -2.73 2.59
N SER A 10 -0.84 -3.78 2.66
CA SER A 10 0.17 -4.13 1.64
C SER A 10 -0.43 -4.63 0.34
N ASP A 11 -1.71 -5.03 0.32
CA ASP A 11 -2.40 -5.62 -0.84
C ASP A 11 -1.59 -6.77 -1.48
N LEU A 12 -0.95 -7.61 -0.65
CA LEU A 12 -0.19 -8.75 -1.15
C LEU A 12 -1.07 -9.70 -1.95
N THR A 13 -0.52 -10.24 -3.02
CA THR A 13 -1.19 -11.31 -3.76
C THR A 13 -1.22 -12.59 -2.93
N ALA A 14 -2.20 -13.47 -3.20
CA ALA A 14 -2.27 -14.78 -2.56
C ALA A 14 -0.96 -15.58 -2.70
N THR A 15 -0.26 -15.43 -3.83
CA THR A 15 1.04 -16.07 -4.07
C THR A 15 2.12 -15.53 -3.15
N ASP A 16 2.18 -14.21 -2.94
CA ASP A 16 3.18 -13.59 -2.07
C ASP A 16 2.89 -13.92 -0.59
N SER A 17 1.61 -13.88 -0.18
CA SER A 17 1.18 -14.19 1.19
C SER A 17 1.36 -15.68 1.56
N ALA A 18 1.29 -16.59 0.59
CA ALA A 18 1.48 -18.02 0.81
C ALA A 18 2.97 -18.43 0.90
N ARG A 19 3.92 -17.52 0.75
CA ARG A 19 5.34 -17.87 0.86
C ARG A 19 5.71 -18.23 2.31
N PRO A 20 6.55 -19.24 2.51
CA PRO A 20 6.96 -19.65 3.86
C PRO A 20 7.55 -18.50 4.67
N GLY A 21 7.10 -18.37 5.91
CA GLY A 21 7.55 -17.33 6.83
C GLY A 21 7.00 -15.93 6.56
N VAL A 22 5.96 -15.80 5.72
CA VAL A 22 5.20 -14.54 5.54
C VAL A 22 3.96 -14.58 6.43
N TYR A 23 3.77 -13.51 7.20
CA TYR A 23 2.63 -13.33 8.10
C TYR A 23 1.97 -11.99 7.80
N THR A 24 0.65 -11.97 7.71
CA THR A 24 -0.12 -10.74 7.47
C THR A 24 -1.11 -10.50 8.61
N VAL A 25 -1.02 -9.34 9.24
CA VAL A 25 -1.97 -8.92 10.28
C VAL A 25 -3.07 -8.06 9.64
N PRO A 26 -4.35 -8.45 9.78
CA PRO A 26 -5.43 -7.72 9.14
C PRO A 26 -5.78 -6.41 9.87
N LEU A 27 -5.96 -5.34 9.09
CA LEU A 27 -6.69 -4.15 9.54
C LEU A 27 -8.20 -4.43 9.46
N SER A 28 -9.02 -3.56 10.05
CA SER A 28 -10.47 -3.68 9.96
C SER A 28 -11.10 -2.55 9.14
N VAL A 29 -12.23 -2.88 8.52
CA VAL A 29 -13.09 -1.94 7.79
C VAL A 29 -14.48 -1.97 8.42
N THR A 30 -15.07 -0.78 8.62
CA THR A 30 -16.43 -0.62 9.14
C THR A 30 -17.25 0.27 8.23
N PHE A 31 -18.39 -0.23 7.76
CA PHE A 31 -19.35 0.51 6.95
C PHE A 31 -20.22 1.45 7.80
N ALA A 32 -21.00 2.31 7.13
CA ALA A 32 -21.82 3.31 7.80
C ALA A 32 -22.95 2.70 8.66
N ASP A 33 -23.41 1.50 8.33
CA ASP A 33 -24.42 0.74 9.09
C ASP A 33 -23.85 -0.03 10.28
N GLY A 34 -22.53 0.04 10.49
CA GLY A 34 -21.83 -0.66 11.57
C GLY A 34 -21.39 -2.09 11.20
N THR A 35 -21.73 -2.58 10.03
CA THR A 35 -21.20 -3.87 9.52
C THR A 35 -19.75 -3.70 9.03
N GLY A 36 -19.07 -4.81 8.73
CA GLY A 36 -17.69 -4.82 8.27
C GLY A 36 -16.93 -5.99 8.86
N GLY A 37 -15.61 -5.89 8.93
CA GLY A 37 -14.77 -6.97 9.46
C GLY A 37 -13.29 -6.79 9.17
N LEU A 38 -12.52 -7.82 9.49
CA LEU A 38 -11.09 -7.92 9.25
C LEU A 38 -10.83 -8.13 7.76
N ASP A 39 -10.00 -7.27 7.19
CA ASP A 39 -9.64 -7.26 5.77
C ASP A 39 -8.99 -8.58 5.33
N GLY A 40 -9.61 -9.24 4.35
CA GLY A 40 -9.15 -10.52 3.81
C GLY A 40 -9.43 -11.75 4.70
N VAL A 41 -10.04 -11.55 5.87
CA VAL A 41 -10.40 -12.64 6.82
C VAL A 41 -11.90 -12.75 6.99
N GLU A 42 -12.56 -11.67 7.41
CA GLU A 42 -14.01 -11.58 7.65
C GLU A 42 -14.71 -10.79 6.55
N LEU A 43 -13.97 -9.98 5.81
CA LEU A 43 -14.47 -9.14 4.73
C LEU A 43 -13.63 -9.41 3.47
N THR A 44 -14.25 -10.00 2.48
CA THR A 44 -13.62 -10.20 1.16
C THR A 44 -13.63 -8.91 0.35
N ALA A 45 -12.71 -8.80 -0.62
CA ALA A 45 -12.69 -7.66 -1.53
C ALA A 45 -14.01 -7.53 -2.32
N ASP A 46 -14.63 -8.64 -2.75
CA ASP A 46 -15.88 -8.59 -3.51
C ASP A 46 -17.05 -8.08 -2.69
N GLU A 47 -17.20 -8.52 -1.44
CA GLU A 47 -18.19 -7.99 -0.49
C GLU A 47 -17.96 -6.50 -0.25
N PHE A 48 -16.72 -6.09 0.02
CA PHE A 48 -16.36 -4.69 0.18
C PHE A 48 -16.78 -3.83 -1.01
N TYR A 49 -16.46 -4.25 -2.24
CA TYR A 49 -16.80 -3.48 -3.44
C TYR A 49 -18.31 -3.50 -3.75
N ALA A 50 -19.05 -4.53 -3.33
CA ALA A 50 -20.51 -4.54 -3.40
C ALA A 50 -21.10 -3.42 -2.52
N HIS A 51 -20.62 -3.26 -1.28
CA HIS A 51 -20.98 -2.15 -0.39
C HIS A 51 -20.54 -0.78 -0.96
N LEU A 52 -19.29 -0.67 -1.42
CA LEU A 52 -18.76 0.60 -1.95
C LEU A 52 -19.56 1.18 -3.12
N LYS A 53 -20.23 0.32 -3.92
CA LYS A 53 -21.09 0.73 -5.05
C LYS A 53 -22.40 1.37 -4.60
N VAL A 54 -22.95 0.95 -3.47
CA VAL A 54 -24.27 1.38 -3.01
C VAL A 54 -24.19 2.41 -1.90
N ASP A 55 -23.13 2.42 -1.11
CA ASP A 55 -22.97 3.28 0.04
C ASP A 55 -22.59 4.72 -0.36
N LYS A 56 -23.32 5.68 0.20
CA LYS A 56 -23.02 7.12 0.01
C LYS A 56 -21.95 7.65 0.93
N VAL A 57 -21.69 6.93 2.02
CA VAL A 57 -20.70 7.29 3.05
C VAL A 57 -19.50 6.39 2.92
N PRO A 58 -18.28 6.95 2.79
CA PRO A 58 -17.07 6.14 2.78
C PRO A 58 -16.94 5.31 4.05
N PRO A 59 -16.47 4.05 3.95
CA PRO A 59 -16.17 3.22 5.11
C PRO A 59 -15.03 3.84 5.94
N ARG A 60 -14.90 3.35 7.17
CA ARG A 60 -13.80 3.69 8.09
C ARG A 60 -12.87 2.50 8.22
N THR A 61 -11.60 2.78 8.46
CA THR A 61 -10.60 1.74 8.73
C THR A 61 -10.00 1.91 10.11
N SER A 62 -9.60 0.81 10.74
CA SER A 62 -8.87 0.81 11.99
C SER A 62 -7.62 -0.05 11.89
N GLN A 63 -6.57 0.35 12.61
CA GLN A 63 -5.35 -0.44 12.74
C GLN A 63 -5.64 -1.81 13.37
N PRO A 64 -4.76 -2.81 13.22
CA PRO A 64 -4.87 -4.08 13.91
C PRO A 64 -4.89 -3.92 15.44
N SER A 65 -5.46 -4.91 16.15
CA SER A 65 -5.33 -4.95 17.60
C SER A 65 -3.88 -5.28 18.02
N PRO A 66 -3.42 -4.82 19.19
CA PRO A 66 -2.12 -5.24 19.73
C PRO A 66 -2.00 -6.77 19.85
N GLN A 67 -3.09 -7.44 20.24
CA GLN A 67 -3.13 -8.89 20.40
C GLN A 67 -2.81 -9.64 19.11
N SER A 68 -3.21 -9.12 17.95
CA SER A 68 -2.91 -9.75 16.65
C SER A 68 -1.40 -9.79 16.37
N PHE A 69 -0.66 -8.78 16.81
CA PHE A 69 0.81 -8.77 16.73
C PHE A 69 1.45 -9.62 17.80
N MET A 70 0.97 -9.54 19.06
CA MET A 70 1.49 -10.29 20.19
C MET A 70 1.52 -11.79 19.91
N THR A 71 0.44 -12.34 19.37
CA THR A 71 0.37 -13.76 19.00
C THR A 71 1.51 -14.19 18.06
N ILE A 72 1.88 -13.35 17.10
CA ILE A 72 2.97 -13.64 16.16
C ILE A 72 4.34 -13.49 16.84
N PHE A 73 4.50 -12.50 17.71
CA PHE A 73 5.76 -12.25 18.41
C PHE A 73 6.04 -13.30 19.48
N GLU A 74 5.02 -13.71 20.22
CA GLU A 74 5.12 -14.81 21.21
C GLU A 74 5.51 -16.13 20.53
N ASP A 75 4.85 -16.48 19.42
CA ASP A 75 5.20 -17.67 18.66
C ASP A 75 6.62 -17.58 18.04
N ALA A 76 7.03 -16.40 17.57
CA ALA A 76 8.40 -16.20 17.08
C ALA A 76 9.43 -16.35 18.22
N LYS A 77 9.15 -15.78 19.40
CA LYS A 77 9.99 -15.89 20.60
C LYS A 77 10.17 -17.35 21.05
N GLU A 78 9.09 -18.12 21.10
CA GLU A 78 9.12 -19.53 21.46
C GLU A 78 9.95 -20.38 20.49
N ASN A 79 9.94 -20.03 19.20
CA ASN A 79 10.69 -20.73 18.16
C ASN A 79 12.13 -20.22 17.94
N GLY A 80 12.55 -19.16 18.64
CA GLY A 80 13.85 -18.52 18.44
C GLY A 80 14.00 -17.90 17.04
N ASP A 81 12.89 -17.38 16.48
CA ASP A 81 12.86 -16.75 15.15
C ASP A 81 13.06 -15.24 15.26
N GLN A 82 13.68 -14.66 14.24
CA GLN A 82 13.72 -13.21 14.06
C GLN A 82 12.56 -12.73 13.20
N VAL A 83 12.04 -11.55 13.46
CA VAL A 83 10.94 -10.95 12.67
C VAL A 83 11.41 -9.66 12.00
N ILE A 84 11.18 -9.52 10.70
CA ILE A 84 11.24 -8.22 10.00
C ILE A 84 9.80 -7.77 9.75
N ALA A 85 9.37 -6.73 10.46
CA ALA A 85 8.02 -6.18 10.38
C ALA A 85 8.01 -4.99 9.41
N ILE A 86 7.50 -5.21 8.19
CA ILE A 86 7.36 -4.21 7.12
C ILE A 86 5.90 -3.78 7.10
N LEU A 87 5.62 -2.56 7.56
CA LEU A 87 4.26 -2.11 7.84
C LEU A 87 3.93 -0.82 7.08
N ILE A 88 2.63 -0.59 6.86
CA ILE A 88 2.13 0.64 6.25
C ILE A 88 2.74 1.88 6.91
N SER A 89 2.95 2.93 6.11
CA SER A 89 3.49 4.20 6.60
C SER A 89 2.88 4.63 7.91
N SER A 90 3.73 4.96 8.89
CA SER A 90 3.35 5.51 10.19
C SER A 90 2.62 6.86 10.08
N ASN A 91 2.77 7.59 8.96
CA ASN A 91 2.01 8.79 8.66
C ASN A 91 0.57 8.52 8.17
N LEU A 92 0.26 7.28 7.75
CA LEU A 92 -1.05 6.89 7.23
C LEU A 92 -1.86 6.08 8.24
N SER A 93 -1.20 5.32 9.11
CA SER A 93 -1.86 4.43 10.08
C SER A 93 -1.06 4.30 11.37
N GLY A 94 -1.76 4.08 12.47
CA GLY A 94 -1.13 3.73 13.76
C GLY A 94 -0.59 2.30 13.83
N THR A 95 -0.70 1.51 12.76
CA THR A 95 -0.29 0.10 12.69
C THR A 95 1.16 -0.10 13.13
N TYR A 96 2.08 0.72 12.59
CA TYR A 96 3.50 0.66 12.95
C TYR A 96 3.74 0.84 14.46
N GLN A 97 3.12 1.85 15.06
CA GLN A 97 3.25 2.10 16.50
C GLN A 97 2.58 1.00 17.33
N CYS A 98 1.45 0.48 16.86
CA CYS A 98 0.75 -0.63 17.53
C CYS A 98 1.63 -1.89 17.58
N ALA A 99 2.29 -2.24 16.46
CA ALA A 99 3.21 -3.37 16.40
C ALA A 99 4.41 -3.21 17.35
N ARG A 100 4.98 -2.02 17.44
CA ARG A 100 6.07 -1.73 18.38
C ARG A 100 5.66 -1.93 19.82
N LEU A 101 4.52 -1.37 20.21
CA LEU A 101 3.99 -1.54 21.58
C LEU A 101 3.66 -3.00 21.90
N ALA A 102 3.19 -3.76 20.90
CA ALA A 102 2.94 -5.18 21.06
C ALA A 102 4.23 -5.98 21.32
N ALA A 103 5.32 -5.70 20.60
CA ALA A 103 6.63 -6.34 20.83
C ALA A 103 7.18 -6.01 22.22
N GLU A 104 7.10 -4.75 22.62
CA GLU A 104 7.48 -4.29 23.98
C GLU A 104 6.66 -5.04 25.06
N SER A 105 5.36 -5.26 24.84
CA SER A 105 4.48 -5.96 25.78
C SER A 105 4.77 -7.47 25.91
N CYS A 106 5.39 -8.06 24.88
CA CYS A 106 5.83 -9.48 24.87
C CYS A 106 7.30 -9.65 25.31
N ASP A 107 8.00 -8.57 25.62
CA ASP A 107 9.46 -8.60 25.81
C ASP A 107 10.16 -9.32 24.64
N PHE A 108 9.78 -8.98 23.38
CA PHE A 108 10.35 -9.56 22.19
C PHE A 108 11.32 -8.61 21.52
N GLU A 109 12.62 -8.91 21.60
CA GLU A 109 13.72 -8.06 21.13
C GLU A 109 14.20 -8.43 19.72
N ASP A 110 13.96 -9.69 19.26
CA ASP A 110 14.40 -10.19 17.95
C ASP A 110 13.49 -9.72 16.80
N VAL A 111 13.06 -8.45 16.85
CA VAL A 111 12.23 -7.82 15.84
C VAL A 111 12.86 -6.56 15.27
N PHE A 112 12.84 -6.46 13.93
CA PHE A 112 13.32 -5.33 13.15
C PHE A 112 12.13 -4.63 12.49
N PHE A 113 11.88 -3.39 12.83
CA PHE A 113 10.76 -2.63 12.30
C PHE A 113 11.17 -1.78 11.11
N VAL A 114 10.46 -1.93 10.01
CA VAL A 114 10.58 -1.10 8.81
C VAL A 114 9.28 -0.31 8.63
N ASP A 115 9.33 0.99 8.91
CA ASP A 115 8.28 1.91 8.45
C ASP A 115 8.43 2.02 6.93
N SER A 116 7.49 1.44 6.19
CA SER A 116 7.59 1.38 4.71
C SER A 116 7.57 2.75 4.05
N ARG A 117 7.03 3.77 4.72
CA ARG A 117 6.74 5.10 4.17
C ARG A 117 5.92 5.06 2.88
N THR A 118 5.14 4.02 2.71
CA THR A 118 4.29 3.79 1.54
C THR A 118 3.03 3.04 1.95
N ALA A 119 2.28 2.48 0.99
CA ALA A 119 1.09 1.67 1.17
C ALA A 119 0.94 0.70 -0.01
N SER A 120 0.00 -0.25 0.10
CA SER A 120 -0.36 -1.15 -0.99
C SER A 120 0.85 -1.87 -1.59
N GLN A 121 0.92 -2.00 -2.90
CA GLN A 121 2.04 -2.64 -3.58
C GLN A 121 3.40 -1.94 -3.40
N GLY A 122 3.43 -0.73 -2.81
CA GLY A 122 4.69 -0.12 -2.35
C GLY A 122 5.33 -0.93 -1.21
N GLU A 123 4.53 -1.35 -0.24
CA GLU A 123 4.96 -2.33 0.77
C GLU A 123 5.28 -3.68 0.12
N GLY A 124 4.44 -4.11 -0.85
CA GLY A 124 4.66 -5.33 -1.62
C GLY A 124 6.04 -5.38 -2.30
N ILE A 125 6.58 -4.25 -2.77
CA ILE A 125 7.95 -4.17 -3.30
C ILE A 125 8.97 -4.49 -2.20
N LEU A 126 8.86 -3.84 -1.05
CA LEU A 126 9.76 -4.08 0.09
C LEU A 126 9.70 -5.52 0.59
N ILE A 127 8.51 -6.08 0.68
CA ILE A 127 8.30 -7.47 1.13
C ILE A 127 8.95 -8.45 0.16
N ARG A 128 8.76 -8.27 -1.15
CA ARG A 128 9.37 -9.14 -2.16
C ARG A 128 10.89 -9.03 -2.17
N GLU A 129 11.42 -7.83 -1.97
CA GLU A 129 12.86 -7.64 -1.85
C GLU A 129 13.41 -8.30 -0.57
N ALA A 130 12.73 -8.14 0.57
CA ALA A 130 13.09 -8.84 1.79
C ALA A 130 13.13 -10.37 1.61
N LEU A 131 12.13 -10.91 0.92
CA LEU A 131 12.06 -12.34 0.60
C LEU A 131 13.19 -12.77 -0.34
N ARG A 132 13.52 -11.99 -1.34
CA ARG A 132 14.64 -12.26 -2.25
C ARG A 132 15.97 -12.25 -1.50
N LEU A 133 16.24 -11.24 -0.69
CA LEU A 133 17.47 -11.13 0.10
C LEU A 133 17.59 -12.26 1.13
N ARG A 134 16.47 -12.69 1.73
CA ARG A 134 16.43 -13.82 2.67
C ARG A 134 16.65 -15.17 1.98
N ASP A 135 15.91 -15.43 0.89
CA ASP A 135 15.80 -16.77 0.30
C ASP A 135 16.88 -17.06 -0.75
N GLU A 136 17.32 -16.03 -1.48
CA GLU A 136 18.30 -16.19 -2.57
C GLU A 136 19.70 -15.75 -2.15
N GLU A 137 19.83 -14.64 -1.42
CA GLU A 137 21.13 -14.12 -0.97
C GLU A 137 21.50 -14.55 0.45
N HIS A 138 20.55 -15.13 1.20
CA HIS A 138 20.75 -15.63 2.57
C HIS A 138 21.31 -14.59 3.54
N LEU A 139 20.91 -13.33 3.37
CA LEU A 139 21.36 -12.25 4.23
C LEU A 139 20.75 -12.34 5.64
N PRO A 140 21.49 -11.92 6.68
CA PRO A 140 20.94 -11.81 8.03
C PRO A 140 19.94 -10.64 8.12
N ALA A 141 19.02 -10.70 9.10
CA ALA A 141 17.91 -9.75 9.23
C ALA A 141 18.35 -8.27 9.22
N HIS A 142 19.41 -7.92 9.95
CA HIS A 142 19.91 -6.54 10.00
C HIS A 142 20.42 -6.03 8.65
N ALA A 143 21.03 -6.91 7.82
CA ALA A 143 21.49 -6.54 6.48
C ALA A 143 20.30 -6.36 5.51
N ILE A 144 19.30 -7.26 5.59
CA ILE A 144 18.04 -7.10 4.85
C ILE A 144 17.40 -5.74 5.16
N VAL A 145 17.28 -5.41 6.44
CA VAL A 145 16.67 -4.13 6.87
C VAL A 145 17.45 -2.93 6.34
N ALA A 146 18.79 -2.98 6.35
CA ALA A 146 19.61 -1.91 5.78
C ALA A 146 19.33 -1.65 4.30
N GLU A 147 19.17 -2.72 3.50
CA GLU A 147 18.79 -2.62 2.08
C GLU A 147 17.37 -2.05 1.91
N LEU A 148 16.41 -2.51 2.72
CA LEU A 148 15.04 -1.99 2.66
C LEU A 148 14.95 -0.51 3.04
N GLU A 149 15.75 -0.04 4.00
CA GLU A 149 15.83 1.37 4.42
C GLU A 149 16.32 2.27 3.27
N GLN A 150 17.20 1.77 2.40
CA GLN A 150 17.62 2.48 1.19
C GLN A 150 16.55 2.42 0.10
N LEU A 151 16.01 1.23 -0.16
CA LEU A 151 15.02 1.02 -1.22
C LEU A 151 13.74 1.84 -1.01
N LYS A 152 13.23 1.91 0.22
CA LYS A 152 11.98 2.63 0.52
C LYS A 152 12.03 4.13 0.18
N GLN A 153 13.22 4.74 0.19
CA GLN A 153 13.40 6.16 -0.18
C GLN A 153 13.05 6.42 -1.65
N ARG A 154 13.11 5.40 -2.48
CA ARG A 154 12.91 5.45 -3.93
C ARG A 154 11.55 4.96 -4.38
N ILE A 155 10.74 4.35 -3.52
CA ILE A 155 9.40 3.88 -3.87
C ILE A 155 8.46 5.07 -4.04
N ARG A 156 7.69 5.07 -5.13
CA ARG A 156 6.68 6.09 -5.45
C ARG A 156 5.38 5.43 -5.83
N ILE A 157 4.30 6.05 -5.41
CA ILE A 157 2.95 5.75 -5.90
C ILE A 157 2.41 7.01 -6.55
N LEU A 158 1.88 6.85 -7.75
CA LEU A 158 1.05 7.86 -8.42
C LEU A 158 -0.33 7.25 -8.68
N ALA A 159 -1.40 8.01 -8.45
CA ALA A 159 -2.76 7.54 -8.66
C ALA A 159 -3.67 8.65 -9.19
N VAL A 160 -4.46 8.33 -10.21
CA VAL A 160 -5.62 9.10 -10.64
C VAL A 160 -6.83 8.62 -9.87
N VAL A 161 -7.51 9.50 -9.17
CA VAL A 161 -8.73 9.20 -8.42
C VAL A 161 -9.92 10.00 -8.94
N ASP A 162 -11.12 9.52 -8.71
CA ASP A 162 -12.32 10.22 -9.16
C ASP A 162 -12.65 11.45 -8.34
N SER A 163 -12.35 11.40 -7.04
CA SER A 163 -12.53 12.52 -6.12
C SER A 163 -11.67 12.38 -4.87
N LEU A 164 -11.44 13.47 -4.17
CA LEU A 164 -10.72 13.48 -2.89
C LEU A 164 -11.61 13.16 -1.67
N LYS A 165 -12.90 12.87 -1.89
CA LYS A 165 -13.90 12.68 -0.85
C LYS A 165 -13.53 11.60 0.17
N HIS A 166 -13.07 10.44 -0.31
CA HIS A 166 -12.71 9.29 0.52
C HIS A 166 -11.49 9.60 1.38
N LEU A 167 -10.44 10.13 0.79
CA LEU A 167 -9.22 10.53 1.50
C LEU A 167 -9.47 11.62 2.53
N HIS A 168 -10.29 12.62 2.19
CA HIS A 168 -10.64 13.71 3.11
C HIS A 168 -11.44 13.19 4.30
N LYS A 169 -12.51 12.43 4.05
CA LYS A 169 -13.33 11.83 5.12
C LYS A 169 -12.58 10.82 5.97
N GLY A 170 -11.62 10.11 5.37
CA GLY A 170 -10.73 9.19 6.06
C GLY A 170 -9.61 9.89 6.84
N GLY A 171 -9.44 11.21 6.73
CA GLY A 171 -8.41 11.97 7.43
C GLY A 171 -6.97 11.77 6.91
N ARG A 172 -6.77 11.14 5.74
CA ARG A 172 -5.45 10.89 5.14
C ARG A 172 -5.04 11.96 4.12
N LEU A 173 -5.89 12.99 3.95
CA LEU A 173 -5.58 14.16 3.13
C LEU A 173 -5.85 15.43 3.93
N PRO A 174 -4.90 16.40 3.99
CA PRO A 174 -5.12 17.68 4.64
C PRO A 174 -6.32 18.43 4.06
N ALA A 175 -7.13 19.08 4.91
CA ALA A 175 -8.33 19.79 4.50
C ALA A 175 -8.08 20.86 3.43
N ALA A 176 -6.92 21.54 3.47
CA ALA A 176 -6.53 22.53 2.49
C ALA A 176 -6.40 21.98 1.06
N VAL A 177 -6.03 20.71 0.93
CA VAL A 177 -5.90 20.03 -0.38
C VAL A 177 -7.26 19.56 -0.90
N ALA A 178 -8.18 19.20 -0.01
CA ALA A 178 -9.52 18.73 -0.37
C ALA A 178 -10.35 19.77 -1.12
N LEU A 179 -10.11 21.06 -0.88
CA LEU A 179 -10.80 22.19 -1.56
C LEU A 179 -10.48 22.28 -3.05
N VAL A 180 -9.30 21.83 -3.48
CA VAL A 180 -8.85 21.93 -4.89
C VAL A 180 -9.59 20.93 -5.79
N GLY A 181 -10.05 19.80 -5.26
CA GLY A 181 -10.72 18.73 -6.01
C GLY A 181 -12.22 18.94 -6.24
N GLY A 182 -12.81 20.05 -5.77
CA GLY A 182 -14.24 20.33 -5.87
C GLY A 182 -14.74 20.91 -7.21
N ALA A 183 -13.85 21.26 -8.12
CA ALA A 183 -14.22 21.83 -9.41
C ALA A 183 -14.78 20.75 -10.35
N LEU A 184 -15.87 21.06 -11.05
CA LEU A 184 -16.57 20.14 -11.95
C LEU A 184 -15.64 19.64 -13.07
N GLY A 185 -15.51 18.31 -13.14
CA GLY A 185 -14.70 17.64 -14.18
C GLY A 185 -13.19 17.65 -13.95
N VAL A 186 -12.69 18.18 -12.82
CA VAL A 186 -11.27 18.09 -12.44
C VAL A 186 -10.99 16.74 -11.79
N LYS A 187 -9.95 16.05 -12.26
CA LYS A 187 -9.47 14.77 -11.71
C LYS A 187 -8.12 14.97 -11.01
N PRO A 188 -8.02 14.62 -9.72
CA PRO A 188 -6.76 14.72 -9.00
C PRO A 188 -5.77 13.62 -9.41
N VAL A 189 -4.49 13.98 -9.43
CA VAL A 189 -3.36 13.06 -9.47
C VAL A 189 -2.69 13.11 -8.09
N LEU A 190 -2.69 12.00 -7.41
CA LEU A 190 -2.10 11.86 -6.08
C LEU A 190 -0.72 11.23 -6.17
N SER A 191 0.14 11.53 -5.22
CA SER A 191 1.39 10.82 -4.98
C SER A 191 1.49 10.39 -3.53
N VAL A 192 2.14 9.24 -3.31
CA VAL A 192 2.66 8.88 -1.99
C VAL A 192 4.18 9.01 -2.05
N VAL A 193 4.69 9.93 -1.26
CA VAL A 193 6.13 10.25 -1.15
C VAL A 193 6.43 10.52 0.31
N ASP A 194 7.50 9.92 0.82
CA ASP A 194 7.93 10.06 2.23
C ASP A 194 6.81 9.72 3.24
N GLY A 195 6.03 8.70 2.90
CA GLY A 195 4.95 8.22 3.75
C GLY A 195 3.68 9.08 3.77
N GLN A 196 3.59 10.09 2.93
CA GLN A 196 2.46 11.04 2.92
C GLN A 196 1.75 11.05 1.56
N ILE A 197 0.43 11.20 1.61
CA ILE A 197 -0.36 11.46 0.40
C ILE A 197 -0.32 12.95 0.10
N LYS A 198 0.09 13.29 -1.13
CA LYS A 198 0.18 14.65 -1.65
C LYS A 198 -0.60 14.78 -2.94
N LEU A 199 -1.14 15.96 -3.20
CA LEU A 199 -1.66 16.29 -4.52
C LEU A 199 -0.46 16.60 -5.44
N ALA A 200 -0.21 15.70 -6.38
CA ALA A 200 0.88 15.88 -7.34
C ALA A 200 0.48 16.80 -8.51
N ASP A 201 -0.78 16.68 -8.96
CA ASP A 201 -1.30 17.49 -10.06
C ASP A 201 -2.85 17.44 -10.09
N THR A 202 -3.44 18.23 -10.96
CA THR A 202 -4.87 18.17 -11.31
C THR A 202 -5.04 18.41 -12.80
N ALA A 203 -6.02 17.75 -13.42
CA ALA A 203 -6.32 17.97 -14.82
C ALA A 203 -7.80 17.79 -15.13
N ARG A 204 -8.26 18.33 -16.25
CA ARG A 204 -9.65 18.20 -16.69
C ARG A 204 -9.86 16.83 -17.33
N GLY A 205 -10.78 16.05 -16.76
CA GLY A 205 -11.10 14.69 -17.20
C GLY A 205 -10.00 13.66 -16.95
N ARG A 206 -10.35 12.39 -17.03
CA ARG A 206 -9.39 11.29 -16.80
C ARG A 206 -8.23 11.27 -17.80
N PRO A 207 -8.44 11.50 -19.13
CA PRO A 207 -7.30 11.53 -20.07
C PRO A 207 -6.26 12.57 -19.70
N GLY A 208 -6.69 13.79 -19.34
CA GLY A 208 -5.79 14.85 -18.87
C GLY A 208 -5.03 14.48 -17.61
N ALA A 209 -5.70 13.80 -16.65
CA ALA A 209 -5.08 13.35 -15.42
C ALA A 209 -3.99 12.28 -15.67
N PHE A 210 -4.20 11.36 -16.60
CA PHE A 210 -3.16 10.40 -16.99
C PHE A 210 -1.96 11.09 -17.64
N VAL A 211 -2.18 12.06 -18.52
CA VAL A 211 -1.07 12.86 -19.11
C VAL A 211 -0.28 13.59 -18.00
N ALA A 212 -0.96 14.18 -17.02
CA ALA A 212 -0.32 14.82 -15.89
C ALA A 212 0.45 13.79 -15.03
N MET A 213 -0.11 12.62 -14.80
CA MET A 213 0.54 11.51 -14.08
C MET A 213 1.83 11.06 -14.78
N PHE A 214 1.81 10.87 -16.10
CA PHE A 214 3.00 10.46 -16.87
C PHE A 214 4.14 11.49 -16.78
N LYS A 215 3.82 12.78 -16.86
CA LYS A 215 4.81 13.86 -16.65
C LYS A 215 5.39 13.83 -15.23
N ASN A 216 4.62 13.42 -14.23
CA ASN A 216 5.11 13.31 -12.87
C ASN A 216 6.05 12.10 -12.69
N ILE A 217 5.89 11.00 -13.44
CA ILE A 217 6.84 9.88 -13.43
C ILE A 217 8.24 10.37 -13.81
N ASP A 218 8.34 11.14 -14.91
CA ASP A 218 9.62 11.69 -15.39
C ASP A 218 10.23 12.67 -14.37
N LYS A 219 9.42 13.57 -13.80
CA LYS A 219 9.87 14.51 -12.75
C LYS A 219 10.37 13.82 -11.49
N MET A 220 9.90 12.61 -11.20
CA MET A 220 10.31 11.81 -10.04
C MET A 220 11.55 10.94 -10.32
N GLY A 221 12.18 11.04 -11.50
CA GLY A 221 13.38 10.29 -11.85
C GLY A 221 13.12 9.06 -12.73
N GLY A 222 11.88 8.86 -13.19
CA GLY A 222 11.50 7.71 -14.03
C GLY A 222 11.48 6.38 -13.28
N VAL A 223 11.15 5.32 -14.01
CA VAL A 223 11.00 3.96 -13.45
C VAL A 223 12.31 3.20 -13.54
N ASP A 224 12.76 2.61 -12.43
CA ASP A 224 13.89 1.69 -12.40
C ASP A 224 13.44 0.28 -12.80
N PRO A 225 13.90 -0.27 -13.94
CA PRO A 225 13.43 -1.56 -14.43
C PRO A 225 13.86 -2.76 -13.55
N ARG A 226 14.85 -2.58 -12.68
CA ARG A 226 15.36 -3.66 -11.80
C ARG A 226 14.30 -4.17 -10.83
N TYR A 227 13.40 -3.29 -10.37
CA TYR A 227 12.36 -3.62 -9.37
C TYR A 227 10.98 -3.90 -9.97
N GLY A 228 10.83 -3.70 -11.28
CA GLY A 228 9.52 -3.80 -11.93
C GLY A 228 8.57 -2.68 -11.51
N TYR A 229 7.29 -2.90 -11.71
CA TYR A 229 6.23 -1.96 -11.35
C TYR A 229 4.93 -2.70 -11.00
N ALA A 230 3.99 -2.01 -10.34
CA ALA A 230 2.65 -2.53 -10.13
C ALA A 230 1.59 -1.52 -10.57
N LEU A 231 0.55 -2.01 -11.22
CA LEU A 231 -0.65 -1.25 -11.59
C LEU A 231 -1.76 -1.57 -10.59
N LEU A 232 -2.34 -0.51 -10.04
CA LEU A 232 -3.37 -0.58 -9.01
C LEU A 232 -4.72 -0.13 -9.57
N TYR A 233 -5.79 -0.84 -9.21
CA TYR A 233 -7.16 -0.41 -9.52
C TYR A 233 -8.10 -0.70 -8.35
N SER A 234 -9.17 0.08 -8.24
CA SER A 234 -10.21 -0.18 -7.25
C SER A 234 -11.28 -1.14 -7.77
N ASP A 235 -12.30 -0.66 -8.43
CA ASP A 235 -13.51 -1.41 -8.80
C ASP A 235 -13.42 -2.08 -10.17
N GLU A 236 -12.93 -1.37 -11.20
CA GLU A 236 -12.89 -1.86 -12.58
C GLU A 236 -11.46 -1.87 -13.16
N LYS A 237 -11.01 -3.05 -13.56
CA LYS A 237 -9.67 -3.24 -14.16
C LYS A 237 -9.47 -2.43 -15.45
N GLY A 238 -10.54 -2.16 -16.20
CA GLY A 238 -10.49 -1.41 -17.46
C GLY A 238 -9.91 0.01 -17.32
N VAL A 239 -9.95 0.59 -16.12
CA VAL A 239 -9.35 1.91 -15.84
C VAL A 239 -7.83 1.95 -16.02
N LEU A 240 -7.17 0.79 -16.08
CA LEU A 240 -5.71 0.66 -16.24
C LEU A 240 -5.23 0.75 -17.69
N ALA A 241 -6.12 0.75 -18.69
CA ALA A 241 -5.72 0.72 -20.10
C ALA A 241 -4.69 1.82 -20.47
N PRO A 242 -4.83 3.09 -20.03
CA PRO A 242 -3.84 4.12 -20.32
C PRO A 242 -2.46 3.84 -19.67
N LEU A 243 -2.45 3.26 -18.46
CA LEU A 243 -1.22 2.89 -17.76
C LEU A 243 -0.51 1.73 -18.46
N HIS A 244 -1.25 0.68 -18.84
CA HIS A 244 -0.70 -0.43 -19.63
C HIS A 244 -0.06 0.07 -20.92
N HIS A 245 -0.77 0.94 -21.66
CA HIS A 245 -0.25 1.52 -22.89
C HIS A 245 1.03 2.31 -22.65
N TYR A 246 1.04 3.21 -21.65
CA TYR A 246 2.21 4.02 -21.33
C TYR A 246 3.43 3.17 -20.93
N MET A 247 3.24 2.18 -20.04
CA MET A 247 4.34 1.31 -19.60
C MET A 247 4.91 0.51 -20.77
N HIS A 248 4.06 -0.01 -21.65
CA HIS A 248 4.47 -0.84 -22.78
C HIS A 248 5.07 -0.02 -23.93
N GLU A 249 4.33 0.99 -24.42
CA GLU A 249 4.72 1.72 -25.64
C GLU A 249 5.75 2.84 -25.39
N ASN A 250 5.67 3.51 -24.23
CA ASN A 250 6.56 4.62 -23.94
C ASN A 250 7.79 4.24 -23.12
N LEU A 251 7.64 3.33 -22.16
CA LEU A 251 8.74 2.91 -21.29
C LEU A 251 9.34 1.55 -21.69
N HIS A 252 8.73 0.85 -22.66
CA HIS A 252 9.14 -0.48 -23.13
C HIS A 252 9.25 -1.51 -21.99
N MET A 253 8.40 -1.38 -20.98
CA MET A 253 8.37 -2.26 -19.82
C MET A 253 7.20 -3.23 -19.90
N THR A 254 7.50 -4.51 -19.70
CA THR A 254 6.52 -5.60 -19.66
C THR A 254 6.56 -6.31 -18.31
N GLY A 255 5.54 -7.16 -18.03
CA GLY A 255 5.56 -8.00 -16.82
C GLY A 255 5.23 -7.26 -15.52
N GLY A 256 4.64 -6.06 -15.60
CA GLY A 256 4.14 -5.37 -14.42
C GLY A 256 3.04 -6.16 -13.70
N ARG A 257 3.05 -6.10 -12.38
CA ARG A 257 2.00 -6.69 -11.56
C ARG A 257 0.71 -5.88 -11.70
N VAL A 258 -0.43 -6.56 -11.62
CA VAL A 258 -1.74 -5.91 -11.55
C VAL A 258 -2.40 -6.34 -10.26
N ALA A 259 -2.71 -5.36 -9.40
CA ALA A 259 -3.34 -5.61 -8.12
C ALA A 259 -4.63 -4.78 -7.98
N ARG A 260 -5.70 -5.44 -7.55
CA ARG A 260 -6.91 -4.76 -7.07
C ARG A 260 -6.61 -4.24 -5.67
N LEU A 261 -6.97 -3.00 -5.39
CA LEU A 261 -6.84 -2.43 -4.04
C LEU A 261 -7.72 -3.22 -3.06
N GLY A 262 -7.14 -3.64 -1.95
CA GLY A 262 -7.87 -4.28 -0.87
C GLY A 262 -8.81 -3.32 -0.15
N PRO A 263 -9.73 -3.84 0.67
CA PRO A 263 -10.74 -3.07 1.40
C PRO A 263 -10.19 -1.85 2.15
N VAL A 264 -9.05 -2.00 2.84
CA VAL A 264 -8.43 -0.91 3.62
C VAL A 264 -8.01 0.25 2.71
N ILE A 265 -7.22 -0.02 1.69
CA ILE A 265 -6.72 1.03 0.79
C ILE A 265 -7.85 1.63 -0.04
N ALA A 266 -8.76 0.79 -0.55
CA ALA A 266 -9.90 1.24 -1.35
C ALA A 266 -10.90 2.10 -0.55
N SER A 267 -11.02 1.91 0.76
CA SER A 267 -11.82 2.79 1.66
C SER A 267 -11.37 4.25 1.56
N HIS A 268 -10.07 4.48 1.35
CA HIS A 268 -9.48 5.80 1.23
C HIS A 268 -9.30 6.28 -0.22
N ALA A 269 -8.93 5.40 -1.13
CA ALA A 269 -8.77 5.73 -2.54
C ALA A 269 -10.12 5.98 -3.25
N GLY A 270 -11.16 5.26 -2.83
CA GLY A 270 -12.49 5.31 -3.43
C GLY A 270 -12.59 4.55 -4.76
N PRO A 271 -13.79 4.56 -5.37
CA PRO A 271 -14.01 3.94 -6.67
C PRO A 271 -13.27 4.71 -7.79
N GLY A 272 -13.01 4.03 -8.91
CA GLY A 272 -12.38 4.61 -10.09
C GLY A 272 -10.89 4.94 -9.92
N CYS A 273 -10.21 4.46 -8.87
CA CYS A 273 -8.78 4.65 -8.69
C CYS A 273 -7.98 3.85 -9.72
N ALA A 274 -6.99 4.49 -10.35
CA ALA A 274 -5.99 3.85 -11.19
C ALA A 274 -4.61 4.37 -10.79
N GLY A 275 -3.72 3.48 -10.35
CA GLY A 275 -2.41 3.83 -9.80
C GLY A 275 -1.26 3.06 -10.42
N LEU A 276 -0.08 3.63 -10.28
CA LEU A 276 1.21 3.03 -10.61
C LEU A 276 2.12 3.11 -9.39
N VAL A 277 2.70 1.98 -9.04
CA VAL A 277 3.77 1.86 -8.04
C VAL A 277 5.05 1.51 -8.74
N PHE A 278 6.11 2.22 -8.41
CA PHE A 278 7.43 2.02 -9.02
C PHE A 278 8.56 2.47 -8.09
N VAL A 279 9.76 2.01 -8.39
CA VAL A 279 10.99 2.49 -7.79
C VAL A 279 11.63 3.49 -8.76
N THR A 280 12.08 4.64 -8.27
CA THR A 280 12.77 5.65 -9.10
C THR A 280 14.19 5.20 -9.43
N LYS A 281 14.72 5.63 -10.56
CA LYS A 281 16.15 5.54 -10.85
C LYS A 281 16.94 6.32 -9.79
N GLU A 282 18.18 5.92 -9.60
CA GLU A 282 19.13 6.63 -8.72
C GLU A 282 19.49 8.00 -9.29
#